data_b3db795ece48055338ccc0018ba8c985
#
_entry.id   b3db795ece48055338ccc0018ba8c985
#
_cell.length_a   1.000
_cell.length_b   1.000
_cell.length_c   1.000
_cell.angle_alpha   90.00
_cell.angle_beta   90.00
_cell.angle_gamma   90.00
#
_symmetry.space_group_name_H-M   'P 1'
#
loop_
_entity.id
_entity.type
_entity.pdbx_description
1 polymer ?
#
loop_
_entity_poly.entity_id
_entity_poly.type
_entity_poly.pdbx_seq_one_letter_code
_entity_poly.pdbx_strand_id
1 'polypeptide(L)'
;LIFLCVFTGILIASSVYRMLLYIGAYNFTQLRLMVLTFLATESILLLFTLCHLIKGSILYKPFAYTGMAFLLVLNVTGSGYFACRLNYEVYYHTMSQDKLDVSYFSMDSAPLLLDIYNDSDTSPVLKDAIEEKILSLYTKGQKTRSDYIWQNYSILESSGYKAVEEWAKD
;
A
#
# COMPACT_ATOMS: atom_id res chain seq x y z
N LEU A 1 11.17 32.40 6.56
CA LEU A 1 10.87 31.28 5.65
C LEU A 1 11.79 30.09 5.89
N ILE A 2 13.14 30.27 5.91
CA ILE A 2 14.10 29.17 6.14
C ILE A 2 13.83 28.48 7.50
N PHE A 3 13.60 29.25 8.56
CA PHE A 3 13.25 28.70 9.88
C PHE A 3 12.00 27.83 9.82
N LEU A 4 10.99 28.25 9.08
CA LEU A 4 9.75 27.48 8.89
C LEU A 4 10.04 26.15 8.17
N CYS A 5 10.84 26.18 7.11
CA CYS A 5 11.23 24.97 6.36
C CYS A 5 12.01 23.98 7.24
N VAL A 6 12.92 24.48 8.08
CA VAL A 6 13.67 23.62 9.03
C VAL A 6 12.73 22.97 10.04
N PHE A 7 11.81 23.74 10.61
CA PHE A 7 10.83 23.25 11.56
C PHE A 7 9.90 22.19 10.92
N THR A 8 9.41 22.45 9.70
CA THR A 8 8.61 21.47 8.93
C THR A 8 9.42 20.20 8.67
N GLY A 9 10.70 20.31 8.33
CA GLY A 9 11.56 19.15 8.14
C GLY A 9 11.69 18.28 9.40
N ILE A 10 11.81 18.91 10.57
CA ILE A 10 11.84 18.19 11.85
C ILE A 10 10.51 17.46 12.11
N LEU A 11 9.38 18.08 11.79
CA LEU A 11 8.06 17.46 11.95
C LEU A 11 7.88 16.27 11.02
N ILE A 12 8.31 16.38 9.74
CA ILE A 12 8.29 15.28 8.79
C ILE A 12 9.17 14.12 9.29
N ALA A 13 10.40 14.39 9.70
CA ALA A 13 11.30 13.39 10.22
C ALA A 13 10.73 12.65 11.44
N SER A 14 10.12 13.38 12.38
CA SER A 14 9.43 12.82 13.54
C SER A 14 8.25 11.94 13.14
N SER A 15 7.47 12.36 12.14
CA SER A 15 6.31 11.61 11.63
C SER A 15 6.75 10.32 10.94
N VAL A 16 7.79 10.37 10.12
CA VAL A 16 8.38 9.19 9.47
C VAL A 16 8.89 8.20 10.52
N TYR A 17 9.63 8.69 11.52
CA TYR A 17 10.16 7.84 12.60
C TYR A 17 9.03 7.11 13.35
N ARG A 18 7.97 7.83 13.74
CA ARG A 18 6.79 7.22 14.38
C ARG A 18 6.13 6.19 13.48
N MET A 19 5.96 6.49 12.19
CA MET A 19 5.34 5.56 11.24
C MET A 19 6.16 4.28 11.09
N LEU A 20 7.49 4.37 11.03
CA LEU A 20 8.38 3.21 10.98
C LEU A 20 8.28 2.35 12.24
N LEU A 21 8.17 2.95 13.42
CA LEU A 21 7.93 2.22 14.67
C LEU A 21 6.59 1.47 14.65
N TYR A 22 5.53 2.11 14.14
CA TYR A 22 4.22 1.46 14.01
C TYR A 22 4.25 0.30 13.00
N ILE A 23 4.97 0.45 11.90
CA ILE A 23 5.14 -0.63 10.91
C ILE A 23 5.89 -1.80 11.54
N GLY A 24 6.96 -1.54 12.29
CA GLY A 24 7.72 -2.58 12.98
C GLY A 24 6.92 -3.36 14.04
N ALA A 25 5.92 -2.71 14.67
CA ALA A 25 5.08 -3.34 15.68
C ALA A 25 3.82 -4.04 15.11
N TYR A 26 3.24 -3.50 14.03
CA TYR A 26 1.91 -3.88 13.55
C TYR A 26 1.85 -4.15 12.04
N ASN A 27 2.98 -4.34 11.37
CA ASN A 27 3.11 -4.62 9.94
C ASN A 27 2.67 -3.51 8.99
N PHE A 28 2.88 -3.74 7.69
CA PHE A 28 2.42 -2.85 6.64
C PHE A 28 0.91 -2.99 6.44
N THR A 29 0.20 -1.87 6.52
CA THR A 29 -1.18 -1.78 6.07
C THR A 29 -1.27 -0.81 4.91
N GLN A 30 -2.32 -0.95 4.08
CA GLN A 30 -2.57 -0.05 2.96
C GLN A 30 -2.51 1.43 3.37
N LEU A 31 -3.13 1.77 4.48
CA LEU A 31 -3.20 3.14 4.99
C LEU A 31 -1.83 3.68 5.41
N ARG A 32 -0.99 2.84 6.06
CA ARG A 32 0.37 3.23 6.45
C ARG A 32 1.27 3.45 5.24
N LEU A 33 1.11 2.63 4.21
CA LEU A 33 1.84 2.80 2.95
C LEU A 33 1.47 4.12 2.26
N MET A 34 0.17 4.46 2.22
CA MET A 34 -0.30 5.74 1.69
C MET A 34 0.28 6.94 2.47
N VAL A 35 0.30 6.86 3.80
CA VAL A 35 0.89 7.93 4.64
C VAL A 35 2.39 8.07 4.40
N LEU A 36 3.14 6.97 4.28
CA LEU A 36 4.57 7.04 3.94
C LEU A 36 4.81 7.67 2.57
N THR A 37 4.01 7.32 1.57
CA THR A 37 4.10 7.91 0.23
C THR A 37 3.81 9.41 0.28
N PHE A 38 2.82 9.83 1.07
CA PHE A 38 2.51 11.24 1.29
C PHE A 38 3.68 11.99 1.96
N LEU A 39 4.24 11.44 3.05
CA LEU A 39 5.40 12.04 3.75
C LEU A 39 6.64 12.12 2.86
N ALA A 40 6.87 11.12 2.01
CA ALA A 40 7.96 11.16 1.02
C ALA A 40 7.76 12.28 0.01
N THR A 41 6.53 12.44 -0.50
CA THR A 41 6.18 13.52 -1.43
C THR A 41 6.36 14.89 -0.78
N GLU A 42 5.91 15.06 0.45
CA GLU A 42 6.04 16.30 1.21
C GLU A 42 7.52 16.65 1.46
N SER A 43 8.36 15.64 1.75
CA SER A 43 9.81 15.81 1.85
C SER A 43 10.44 16.34 0.56
N ILE A 44 10.04 15.81 -0.60
CA ILE A 44 10.52 16.25 -1.92
C ILE A 44 10.09 17.70 -2.18
N LEU A 45 8.84 18.05 -1.88
CA LEU A 45 8.34 19.43 -2.04
C LEU A 45 9.08 20.41 -1.12
N LEU A 46 9.39 19.99 0.12
CA LEU A 46 10.20 20.80 1.04
C LEU A 46 11.61 21.06 0.50
N LEU A 47 12.26 20.03 -0.09
CA LEU A 47 13.56 20.17 -0.71
C LEU A 47 13.53 21.16 -1.90
N PHE A 48 12.52 21.09 -2.76
CA PHE A 48 12.35 22.07 -3.83
C PHE A 48 12.15 23.48 -3.30
N THR A 49 11.39 23.64 -2.23
CA THR A 49 11.18 24.93 -1.55
C THR A 49 12.49 25.51 -1.02
N LEU A 50 13.32 24.68 -0.37
CA LEU A 50 14.64 25.08 0.11
C LEU A 50 15.58 25.48 -1.04
N CYS A 51 15.60 24.70 -2.11
CA CYS A 51 16.38 25.01 -3.31
C CYS A 51 15.95 26.35 -3.94
N HIS A 52 14.63 26.61 -3.96
CA HIS A 52 14.12 27.89 -4.46
C HIS A 52 14.55 29.08 -3.58
N LEU A 53 14.49 28.94 -2.27
CA LEU A 53 14.91 29.99 -1.33
C LEU A 53 16.39 30.34 -1.45
N ILE A 54 17.24 29.35 -1.78
CA ILE A 54 18.70 29.55 -1.89
C ILE A 54 19.09 30.06 -3.29
N LYS A 55 18.48 29.49 -4.35
CA LYS A 55 18.91 29.71 -5.75
C LYS A 55 17.98 30.60 -6.59
N GLY A 56 16.77 30.96 -6.07
CA GLY A 56 15.80 31.76 -6.82
C GLY A 56 15.20 31.01 -8.03
N SER A 57 15.19 29.67 -8.03
CA SER A 57 14.71 28.86 -9.16
C SER A 57 13.18 28.91 -9.32
N ILE A 58 12.69 28.56 -10.53
CA ILE A 58 11.25 28.52 -10.81
C ILE A 58 10.64 27.31 -10.10
N LEU A 59 9.67 27.56 -9.22
CA LEU A 59 9.11 26.56 -8.30
C LEU A 59 7.87 25.82 -8.83
N TYR A 60 7.03 26.47 -9.64
CA TYR A 60 5.72 25.91 -10.00
C TYR A 60 5.79 24.62 -10.83
N LYS A 61 6.78 24.50 -11.73
CA LYS A 61 6.95 23.28 -12.55
C LYS A 61 7.27 22.03 -11.72
N PRO A 62 8.32 22.04 -10.85
CA PRO A 62 8.60 20.86 -10.04
C PRO A 62 7.46 20.52 -9.08
N PHE A 63 6.72 21.49 -8.54
CA PHE A 63 5.55 21.23 -7.71
C PHE A 63 4.44 20.52 -8.49
N ALA A 64 4.11 21.00 -9.68
CA ALA A 64 3.09 20.38 -10.53
C ALA A 64 3.47 18.93 -10.91
N TYR A 65 4.72 18.70 -11.32
CA TYR A 65 5.18 17.36 -11.67
C TYR A 65 5.21 16.42 -10.47
N THR A 66 5.63 16.88 -9.31
CA THR A 66 5.64 16.05 -8.08
C THR A 66 4.22 15.68 -7.64
N GLY A 67 3.28 16.64 -7.68
CA GLY A 67 1.88 16.38 -7.39
C GLY A 67 1.26 15.39 -8.37
N MET A 68 1.54 15.52 -9.67
CA MET A 68 1.06 14.59 -10.69
C MET A 68 1.66 13.19 -10.53
N ALA A 69 2.96 13.10 -10.25
CA ALA A 69 3.63 11.84 -9.97
C ALA A 69 3.05 11.15 -8.72
N PHE A 70 2.78 11.90 -7.66
CA PHE A 70 2.13 11.38 -6.46
C PHE A 70 0.75 10.77 -6.76
N LEU A 71 -0.09 11.50 -7.52
CA LEU A 71 -1.40 10.98 -7.93
C LEU A 71 -1.27 9.72 -8.79
N LEU A 72 -0.31 9.69 -9.71
CA LEU A 72 -0.05 8.50 -10.53
C LEU A 72 0.39 7.31 -9.67
N VAL A 73 1.32 7.52 -8.75
CA VAL A 73 1.78 6.48 -7.82
C VAL A 73 0.59 5.93 -7.04
N LEU A 74 -0.25 6.76 -6.44
CA LEU A 74 -1.42 6.31 -5.67
C LEU A 74 -2.42 5.50 -6.52
N ASN A 75 -2.62 5.87 -7.79
CA ASN A 75 -3.58 5.21 -8.66
C ASN A 75 -3.06 3.90 -9.26
N VAL A 76 -1.76 3.85 -9.61
CA VAL A 76 -1.17 2.70 -10.32
C VAL A 76 -0.68 1.63 -9.35
N THR A 77 -0.26 2.03 -8.15
CA THR A 77 0.51 1.16 -7.25
C THR A 77 -0.34 0.23 -6.42
N GLY A 78 -1.64 0.05 -6.60
CA GLY A 78 -2.44 -0.87 -5.78
C GLY A 78 -1.89 -1.04 -4.36
N SER A 79 -2.16 -0.06 -3.51
CA SER A 79 -1.52 0.02 -2.18
C SER A 79 -1.73 -1.23 -1.31
N GLY A 80 -2.80 -1.99 -1.55
CA GLY A 80 -3.06 -3.26 -0.90
C GLY A 80 -2.14 -4.38 -1.39
N TYR A 81 -1.91 -4.49 -2.70
CA TYR A 81 -0.96 -5.45 -3.27
C TYR A 81 0.46 -5.23 -2.72
N PHE A 82 0.94 -3.97 -2.70
CA PHE A 82 2.26 -3.66 -2.15
C PHE A 82 2.37 -3.93 -0.66
N ALA A 83 1.34 -3.61 0.12
CA ALA A 83 1.33 -3.91 1.55
C ALA A 83 1.41 -5.43 1.80
N CYS A 84 0.67 -6.22 1.03
CA CYS A 84 0.71 -7.67 1.10
C CYS A 84 2.11 -8.20 0.75
N ARG A 85 2.67 -7.76 -0.37
CA ARG A 85 4.00 -8.19 -0.82
C ARG A 85 5.11 -7.84 0.18
N LEU A 86 5.13 -6.62 0.70
CA LEU A 86 6.11 -6.21 1.71
C LEU A 86 5.99 -7.02 3.00
N ASN A 87 4.77 -7.27 3.47
CA ASN A 87 4.56 -8.12 4.64
C ASN A 87 5.03 -9.54 4.36
N TYR A 88 4.69 -10.12 3.21
CA TYR A 88 5.12 -11.46 2.84
C TYR A 88 6.64 -11.57 2.79
N GLU A 89 7.34 -10.65 2.09
CA GLU A 89 8.79 -10.66 2.00
C GLU A 89 9.46 -10.53 3.38
N VAL A 90 8.96 -9.63 4.25
CA VAL A 90 9.50 -9.44 5.60
C VAL A 90 9.26 -10.68 6.48
N TYR A 91 8.08 -11.26 6.45
CA TYR A 91 7.73 -12.40 7.31
C TYR A 91 8.27 -13.72 6.79
N TYR A 92 8.29 -13.94 5.48
CA TYR A 92 8.80 -15.14 4.85
C TYR A 92 10.31 -15.32 5.11
N HIS A 93 11.07 -14.22 5.05
CA HIS A 93 12.52 -14.26 5.21
C HIS A 93 13.02 -14.00 6.64
N THR A 94 12.23 -13.38 7.50
CA THR A 94 12.71 -12.86 8.79
C THR A 94 11.99 -13.43 10.02
N MET A 95 10.74 -13.88 9.88
CA MET A 95 9.89 -14.37 10.98
C MET A 95 9.12 -15.63 10.56
N SER A 96 8.45 -16.31 11.52
CA SER A 96 7.60 -17.45 11.19
C SER A 96 6.39 -17.00 10.37
N GLN A 97 6.11 -17.74 9.31
CA GLN A 97 4.98 -17.51 8.37
C GLN A 97 3.63 -17.39 9.10
N ASP A 98 3.45 -18.11 10.22
CA ASP A 98 2.23 -18.14 11.02
C ASP A 98 1.87 -16.79 11.67
N LYS A 99 2.79 -15.81 11.63
CA LYS A 99 2.55 -14.46 12.15
C LYS A 99 2.06 -13.47 11.09
N LEU A 100 1.95 -13.89 9.84
CA LEU A 100 1.42 -13.04 8.78
C LEU A 100 -0.08 -12.84 8.99
N ASP A 101 -0.47 -11.63 9.38
CA ASP A 101 -1.88 -11.28 9.53
C ASP A 101 -2.49 -10.92 8.17
N VAL A 102 -3.26 -11.84 7.62
CA VAL A 102 -3.94 -11.68 6.32
C VAL A 102 -5.24 -10.87 6.41
N SER A 103 -5.70 -10.54 7.62
CA SER A 103 -6.99 -9.87 7.84
C SER A 103 -7.11 -8.50 7.18
N TYR A 104 -5.98 -7.78 7.06
CA TYR A 104 -5.91 -6.40 6.53
C TYR A 104 -5.78 -6.33 5.00
N PHE A 105 -5.68 -7.45 4.30
CA PHE A 105 -5.49 -7.44 2.85
C PHE A 105 -6.81 -7.21 2.11
N SER A 106 -6.72 -6.47 1.01
CA SER A 106 -7.84 -6.07 0.15
C SER A 106 -7.89 -6.91 -1.14
N MET A 107 -8.93 -6.75 -1.95
CA MET A 107 -9.17 -7.54 -3.16
C MET A 107 -8.04 -7.41 -4.20
N ASP A 108 -7.36 -6.27 -4.26
CA ASP A 108 -6.22 -6.04 -5.15
C ASP A 108 -4.99 -6.92 -4.81
N SER A 109 -4.92 -7.47 -3.60
CA SER A 109 -3.89 -8.43 -3.19
C SER A 109 -4.26 -9.89 -3.44
N ALA A 110 -5.49 -10.18 -3.88
CA ALA A 110 -5.96 -11.55 -4.07
C ALA A 110 -5.08 -12.42 -5.00
N PRO A 111 -4.56 -11.93 -6.14
CA PRO A 111 -3.68 -12.75 -6.98
C PRO A 111 -2.42 -13.20 -6.22
N LEU A 112 -1.81 -12.32 -5.43
CA LEU A 112 -0.64 -12.66 -4.63
C LEU A 112 -0.97 -13.65 -3.50
N LEU A 113 -2.15 -13.52 -2.87
CA LEU A 113 -2.60 -14.48 -1.85
C LEU A 113 -2.80 -15.87 -2.45
N LEU A 114 -3.31 -15.96 -3.67
CA LEU A 114 -3.45 -17.24 -4.38
C LEU A 114 -2.09 -17.85 -4.76
N ASP A 115 -1.12 -17.03 -5.17
CA ASP A 115 0.24 -17.49 -5.43
C ASP A 115 0.88 -18.06 -4.16
N ILE A 116 0.72 -17.38 -3.01
CA ILE A 116 1.21 -17.86 -1.71
C ILE A 116 0.49 -19.15 -1.28
N TYR A 117 -0.82 -19.25 -1.50
CA TYR A 117 -1.62 -20.43 -1.19
C TYR A 117 -1.15 -21.67 -1.97
N ASN A 118 -0.81 -21.49 -3.24
CA ASN A 118 -0.35 -22.57 -4.12
C ASN A 118 1.12 -22.93 -3.90
N ASP A 119 1.88 -22.14 -3.15
CA ASP A 119 3.27 -22.44 -2.85
C ASP A 119 3.37 -23.66 -1.91
N SER A 120 4.25 -24.59 -2.27
CA SER A 120 4.50 -25.84 -1.50
C SER A 120 5.11 -25.57 -0.13
N ASP A 121 5.86 -24.47 0.00
CA ASP A 121 6.60 -24.12 1.20
C ASP A 121 5.76 -23.33 2.23
N THR A 122 4.49 -23.02 1.88
CA THR A 122 3.58 -22.29 2.79
C THR A 122 3.05 -23.19 3.88
N SER A 123 3.09 -22.71 5.13
CA SER A 123 2.58 -23.47 6.29
C SER A 123 1.08 -23.73 6.19
N PRO A 124 0.58 -24.89 6.68
CA PRO A 124 -0.85 -25.20 6.62
C PRO A 124 -1.72 -24.17 7.36
N VAL A 125 -1.22 -23.64 8.47
CA VAL A 125 -1.94 -22.58 9.24
C VAL A 125 -2.13 -21.32 8.41
N LEU A 126 -1.12 -20.93 7.65
CA LEU A 126 -1.22 -19.77 6.78
C LEU A 126 -2.14 -20.04 5.58
N LYS A 127 -2.15 -21.26 5.03
CA LYS A 127 -3.08 -21.66 3.96
C LYS A 127 -4.53 -21.54 4.41
N ASP A 128 -4.86 -22.05 5.58
CA ASP A 128 -6.22 -21.97 6.14
C ASP A 128 -6.66 -20.50 6.35
N ALA A 129 -5.76 -19.65 6.86
CA ALA A 129 -6.03 -18.23 7.05
C ALA A 129 -6.22 -17.48 5.71
N ILE A 130 -5.45 -17.84 4.67
CA ILE A 130 -5.59 -17.28 3.32
C ILE A 130 -6.92 -17.72 2.70
N GLU A 131 -7.29 -18.97 2.82
CA GLU A 131 -8.56 -19.52 2.31
C GLU A 131 -9.76 -18.79 2.93
N GLU A 132 -9.80 -18.66 4.26
CA GLU A 132 -10.83 -17.90 4.96
C GLU A 132 -10.91 -16.46 4.47
N LYS A 133 -9.75 -15.83 4.27
CA LYS A 133 -9.68 -14.47 3.74
C LYS A 133 -10.21 -14.36 2.32
N ILE A 134 -9.83 -15.26 1.42
CA ILE A 134 -10.31 -15.27 0.03
C ILE A 134 -11.83 -15.45 -0.01
N LEU A 135 -12.39 -16.37 0.78
CA LEU A 135 -13.83 -16.55 0.89
C LEU A 135 -14.55 -15.30 1.40
N SER A 136 -13.97 -14.61 2.38
CA SER A 136 -14.52 -13.34 2.89
C SER A 136 -14.49 -12.23 1.83
N LEU A 137 -13.42 -12.16 1.03
CA LEU A 137 -13.28 -11.22 -0.07
C LEU A 137 -14.27 -11.53 -1.20
N TYR A 138 -14.47 -12.81 -1.52
CA TYR A 138 -15.44 -13.25 -2.52
C TYR A 138 -16.87 -12.87 -2.16
N THR A 139 -17.29 -13.18 -0.93
CA THR A 139 -18.64 -12.83 -0.45
C THR A 139 -18.89 -11.33 -0.40
N LYS A 140 -17.89 -10.56 0.06
CA LYS A 140 -17.94 -9.09 0.06
C LYS A 140 -17.99 -8.54 -1.36
N GLY A 141 -17.21 -9.11 -2.26
CA GLY A 141 -17.12 -8.73 -3.66
C GLY A 141 -18.44 -8.92 -4.41
N GLN A 142 -19.12 -10.05 -4.21
CA GLN A 142 -20.43 -10.29 -4.82
C GLN A 142 -21.48 -9.24 -4.38
N LYS A 143 -21.45 -8.85 -3.11
CA LYS A 143 -22.36 -7.81 -2.59
C LYS A 143 -22.05 -6.43 -3.18
N THR A 144 -20.78 -6.10 -3.35
CA THR A 144 -20.36 -4.79 -3.90
C THR A 144 -20.64 -4.70 -5.43
N ARG A 145 -20.61 -5.83 -6.15
CA ARG A 145 -20.83 -5.87 -7.60
C ARG A 145 -22.26 -5.50 -8.00
N SER A 146 -23.24 -5.69 -7.10
CA SER A 146 -24.63 -5.26 -7.33
C SER A 146 -24.80 -3.74 -7.30
N ASP A 147 -23.90 -3.02 -6.59
CA ASP A 147 -23.96 -1.58 -6.38
C ASP A 147 -22.88 -0.81 -7.15
N TYR A 148 -22.35 -1.40 -8.24
CA TYR A 148 -21.16 -0.93 -8.95
C TYR A 148 -21.42 0.38 -9.69
N ILE A 149 -20.84 1.46 -9.19
CA ILE A 149 -20.77 2.75 -9.87
C ILE A 149 -19.40 2.84 -10.56
N TRP A 150 -19.34 3.25 -11.83
CA TRP A 150 -18.11 3.38 -12.62
C TRP A 150 -16.97 4.17 -11.91
N GLN A 151 -17.34 5.05 -10.97
CA GLN A 151 -16.41 5.84 -10.16
C GLN A 151 -15.56 5.00 -9.19
N ASN A 152 -16.02 3.80 -8.85
CA ASN A 152 -15.32 2.88 -7.95
C ASN A 152 -14.52 1.82 -8.73
N TYR A 153 -14.36 1.98 -10.06
CA TYR A 153 -13.64 1.03 -10.87
C TYR A 153 -12.13 1.13 -10.62
N SER A 154 -11.55 0.06 -10.09
CA SER A 154 -10.10 -0.14 -10.00
C SER A 154 -9.70 -1.32 -10.87
N ILE A 155 -8.71 -1.13 -11.76
CA ILE A 155 -8.19 -2.20 -12.63
C ILE A 155 -7.65 -3.36 -11.79
N LEU A 156 -6.97 -3.05 -10.71
CA LEU A 156 -6.35 -4.04 -9.82
C LEU A 156 -7.39 -4.82 -9.02
N GLU A 157 -8.42 -4.15 -8.50
CA GLU A 157 -9.56 -4.84 -7.87
C GLU A 157 -10.30 -5.74 -8.86
N SER A 158 -10.51 -5.29 -10.10
CA SER A 158 -11.14 -6.10 -11.13
C SER A 158 -10.32 -7.35 -11.47
N SER A 159 -8.98 -7.24 -11.47
CA SER A 159 -8.08 -8.40 -11.64
C SER A 159 -8.18 -9.37 -10.46
N GLY A 160 -8.23 -8.84 -9.23
CA GLY A 160 -8.42 -9.62 -8.02
C GLY A 160 -9.73 -10.41 -8.02
N TYR A 161 -10.84 -9.78 -8.44
CA TYR A 161 -12.15 -10.46 -8.57
C TYR A 161 -12.11 -11.62 -9.54
N LYS A 162 -11.45 -11.45 -10.71
CA LYS A 162 -11.34 -12.53 -11.69
C LYS A 162 -10.54 -13.71 -11.13
N ALA A 163 -9.42 -13.45 -10.48
CA ALA A 163 -8.59 -14.49 -9.89
C ALA A 163 -9.33 -15.29 -8.81
N VAL A 164 -10.09 -14.61 -7.95
CA VAL A 164 -10.89 -15.27 -6.90
C VAL A 164 -12.08 -16.04 -7.50
N GLU A 165 -12.71 -15.52 -8.55
CA GLU A 165 -13.82 -16.20 -9.23
C GLU A 165 -13.36 -17.47 -9.97
N GLU A 166 -12.16 -17.46 -10.53
CA GLU A 166 -11.55 -18.65 -11.14
C GLU A 166 -11.22 -19.70 -10.07
N TRP A 167 -10.58 -19.31 -8.99
CA TRP A 167 -10.27 -20.20 -7.87
C TRP A 167 -11.50 -20.83 -7.23
N ALA A 168 -12.63 -20.12 -7.13
CA ALA A 168 -13.87 -20.64 -6.54
C ALA A 168 -14.63 -21.62 -7.45
N LYS A 169 -14.20 -21.81 -8.71
CA LYS A 169 -14.79 -22.77 -9.67
C LYS A 169 -14.04 -24.10 -9.71
N ASP A 170 -12.79 -24.11 -9.24
CA ASP A 170 -11.94 -25.29 -9.13
C ASP A 170 -12.18 -26.02 -7.79
#